data_b35060e7902ba9a9d1213da5d13c1509
#
_entry.id   b35060e7902ba9a9d1213da5d13c1509
#
_cell.length_a   1.000
_cell.length_b   1.000
_cell.length_c   1.000
_cell.angle_alpha   90.00
_cell.angle_beta   90.00
_cell.angle_gamma   90.00
#
_symmetry.space_group_name_H-M   'P 1'
#
loop_
_entity.id
_entity.type
_entity.pdbx_description
1 polymer ?
#
loop_
_entity_poly.entity_id
_entity_poly.type
_entity_poly.pdbx_seq_one_letter_code
_entity_poly.pdbx_strand_id
1 'polypeptide(L)'
;MALQVQPQDKTVMANGLKLHYLDWGAPENPPMVLLHGLRGHAHSWDDFSAALCEDYHVLALDQRGRGDSEWAKDGVYTTAAYVADLLDFTTALHLDSFVLVGHSMGGRNSIAFSARSPQQVQKLVVVDIGPTTNPQGGARIRQEIIAVPEEFESFEAVVAYMSKQNRYAAPEVLRRRLQYATKPLPNGKIGWRYDLAIREQWRQGPPVSEDLWPAWRSLSCPTLIVRGAASDILSPEATQQMLAAQPHAREVEIPQAAHMVFEDNPDAFLTAVRAFLSGH
;
A
#
# COMPACT_ATOMS: atom_id res chain seq x y z
N MET A 1 -7.73 -20.40 -6.47
CA MET A 1 -6.96 -20.97 -7.61
C MET A 1 -5.52 -20.51 -7.45
N ALA A 2 -4.52 -21.30 -7.85
CA ALA A 2 -3.15 -20.79 -7.94
C ALA A 2 -3.09 -19.77 -9.07
N LEU A 3 -2.35 -18.67 -8.86
CA LEU A 3 -2.10 -17.67 -9.90
C LEU A 3 -1.35 -18.35 -11.06
N GLN A 4 -1.77 -18.09 -12.30
CA GLN A 4 -1.12 -18.68 -13.49
C GLN A 4 0.30 -18.12 -13.69
N VAL A 5 0.52 -16.86 -13.30
CA VAL A 5 1.82 -16.18 -13.30
C VAL A 5 2.28 -16.03 -11.85
N GLN A 6 3.56 -16.29 -11.61
CA GLN A 6 4.20 -16.10 -10.30
C GLN A 6 5.22 -14.97 -10.41
N PRO A 7 5.38 -14.15 -9.35
CA PRO A 7 6.42 -13.13 -9.34
C PRO A 7 7.81 -13.74 -9.16
N GLN A 8 8.80 -12.94 -9.43
CA GLN A 8 10.17 -13.19 -8.99
C GLN A 8 10.45 -12.38 -7.72
N ASP A 9 10.92 -13.05 -6.67
CA ASP A 9 11.41 -12.38 -5.47
C ASP A 9 12.75 -11.73 -5.79
N LYS A 10 12.83 -10.41 -5.63
CA LYS A 10 14.05 -9.63 -5.90
C LYS A 10 14.38 -8.70 -4.75
N THR A 11 15.64 -8.32 -4.66
CA THR A 11 16.11 -7.35 -3.68
C THR A 11 17.00 -6.29 -4.32
N VAL A 12 16.99 -5.10 -3.76
CA VAL A 12 17.85 -4.00 -4.18
C VAL A 12 18.33 -3.20 -2.96
N MET A 13 19.53 -2.65 -3.03
CA MET A 13 20.00 -1.71 -2.02
C MET A 13 19.46 -0.31 -2.34
N ALA A 14 18.71 0.26 -1.41
CA ALA A 14 18.13 1.59 -1.52
C ALA A 14 18.17 2.29 -0.17
N ASN A 15 18.68 3.50 -0.12
CA ASN A 15 18.78 4.33 1.10
C ASN A 15 19.40 3.58 2.31
N GLY A 16 20.43 2.78 2.04
CA GLY A 16 21.17 2.02 3.05
C GLY A 16 20.45 0.78 3.59
N LEU A 17 19.32 0.40 3.02
CA LEU A 17 18.55 -0.81 3.35
C LEU A 17 18.47 -1.75 2.15
N LYS A 18 18.48 -3.06 2.42
CA LYS A 18 18.11 -4.06 1.43
C LYS A 18 16.58 -4.13 1.38
N LEU A 19 15.99 -3.61 0.30
CA LEU A 19 14.56 -3.66 0.07
C LEU A 19 14.21 -4.84 -0.82
N HIS A 20 13.16 -5.55 -0.44
CA HIS A 20 12.58 -6.65 -1.20
C HIS A 20 11.43 -6.13 -2.04
N TYR A 21 11.24 -6.71 -3.22
CA TYR A 21 10.09 -6.46 -4.07
C TYR A 21 9.74 -7.70 -4.90
N LEU A 22 8.48 -7.77 -5.28
CA LEU A 22 7.97 -8.77 -6.21
C LEU A 22 7.96 -8.17 -7.61
N ASP A 23 8.64 -8.85 -8.52
CA ASP A 23 8.78 -8.47 -9.92
C ASP A 23 7.83 -9.33 -10.77
N TRP A 24 6.85 -8.68 -11.39
CA TRP A 24 5.82 -9.31 -12.20
C TRP A 24 5.87 -8.81 -13.64
N GLY A 25 5.81 -9.73 -14.61
CA GLY A 25 5.72 -9.39 -16.02
C GLY A 25 7.08 -9.20 -16.69
N ALA A 26 7.05 -8.58 -17.85
CA ALA A 26 8.21 -8.43 -18.70
C ALA A 26 8.86 -7.05 -18.52
N PRO A 27 10.19 -6.97 -18.37
CA PRO A 27 10.91 -5.70 -18.17
C PRO A 27 10.73 -4.66 -19.28
N GLU A 28 10.34 -5.09 -20.48
CA GLU A 28 10.06 -4.22 -21.64
C GLU A 28 8.70 -3.52 -21.57
N ASN A 29 7.81 -3.97 -20.70
CA ASN A 29 6.50 -3.34 -20.49
C ASN A 29 6.65 -2.04 -19.69
N PRO A 30 5.69 -1.08 -19.81
CA PRO A 30 5.68 0.13 -19.00
C PRO A 30 5.74 -0.17 -17.49
N PRO A 31 6.66 0.44 -16.73
CA PRO A 31 6.80 0.11 -15.31
C PRO A 31 5.64 0.63 -14.47
N MET A 32 5.26 -0.16 -13.46
CA MET A 32 4.27 0.18 -12.44
C MET A 32 4.82 -0.19 -11.05
N VAL A 33 4.83 0.78 -10.13
CA VAL A 33 5.28 0.57 -8.75
C VAL A 33 4.08 0.57 -7.81
N LEU A 34 4.00 -0.46 -6.95
CA LEU A 34 2.90 -0.64 -5.99
C LEU A 34 3.41 -0.50 -4.56
N LEU A 35 2.75 0.37 -3.78
CA LEU A 35 3.06 0.64 -2.37
C LEU A 35 1.90 0.21 -1.47
N HIS A 36 2.15 -0.75 -0.59
CA HIS A 36 1.16 -1.28 0.35
C HIS A 36 0.88 -0.35 1.55
N GLY A 37 -0.20 -0.64 2.27
CA GLY A 37 -0.58 0.07 3.51
C GLY A 37 0.26 -0.33 4.73
N LEU A 38 -0.07 0.23 5.89
CA LEU A 38 0.73 0.17 7.12
C LEU A 38 1.10 -1.24 7.59
N ARG A 39 0.18 -2.20 7.52
CA ARG A 39 0.39 -3.62 7.87
C ARG A 39 0.43 -4.54 6.64
N GLY A 40 0.54 -3.96 5.46
CA GLY A 40 0.65 -4.68 4.21
C GLY A 40 2.09 -5.12 3.89
N HIS A 41 2.24 -5.74 2.76
CA HIS A 41 3.48 -6.21 2.16
C HIS A 41 3.28 -6.36 0.65
N ALA A 42 4.33 -6.66 -0.10
CA ALA A 42 4.28 -6.78 -1.57
C ALA A 42 3.20 -7.76 -2.06
N HIS A 43 3.06 -8.91 -1.40
CA HIS A 43 2.02 -9.90 -1.71
C HIS A 43 0.57 -9.45 -1.45
N SER A 44 0.34 -8.28 -0.86
CA SER A 44 -1.01 -7.70 -0.79
C SER A 44 -1.55 -7.35 -2.19
N TRP A 45 -0.66 -7.23 -3.17
CA TRP A 45 -0.96 -6.84 -4.53
C TRP A 45 -1.01 -8.01 -5.53
N ASP A 46 -0.90 -9.28 -5.07
CA ASP A 46 -0.73 -10.44 -5.94
C ASP A 46 -1.80 -10.55 -7.04
N ASP A 47 -3.10 -10.49 -6.68
CA ASP A 47 -4.19 -10.61 -7.64
C ASP A 47 -4.20 -9.44 -8.64
N PHE A 48 -3.93 -8.23 -8.17
CA PHE A 48 -3.86 -7.05 -9.00
C PHE A 48 -2.65 -7.09 -9.94
N SER A 49 -1.48 -7.48 -9.42
CA SER A 49 -0.25 -7.62 -10.21
C SER A 49 -0.37 -8.70 -11.28
N ALA A 50 -0.90 -9.87 -10.92
CA ALA A 50 -1.13 -10.97 -11.86
C ALA A 50 -2.09 -10.60 -12.99
N ALA A 51 -3.09 -9.75 -12.70
CA ALA A 51 -4.03 -9.29 -13.71
C ALA A 51 -3.44 -8.26 -14.68
N LEU A 52 -2.37 -7.54 -14.28
CA LEU A 52 -1.78 -6.46 -15.08
C LEU A 52 -0.41 -6.79 -15.68
N CYS A 53 0.22 -7.90 -15.29
CA CYS A 53 1.61 -8.21 -15.67
C CYS A 53 1.81 -8.51 -17.18
N GLU A 54 0.75 -8.72 -17.94
CA GLU A 54 0.84 -8.81 -19.41
C GLU A 54 0.98 -7.43 -20.06
N ASP A 55 0.42 -6.38 -19.44
CA ASP A 55 0.37 -5.02 -19.95
C ASP A 55 1.46 -4.11 -19.32
N TYR A 56 1.89 -4.44 -18.10
CA TYR A 56 2.83 -3.65 -17.29
C TYR A 56 3.93 -4.51 -16.69
N HIS A 57 5.11 -3.94 -16.51
CA HIS A 57 6.15 -4.46 -15.63
C HIS A 57 5.83 -4.00 -14.19
N VAL A 58 5.18 -4.86 -13.41
CA VAL A 58 4.67 -4.51 -12.08
C VAL A 58 5.68 -4.85 -11.00
N LEU A 59 6.05 -3.86 -10.21
CA LEU A 59 7.03 -3.93 -9.12
C LEU A 59 6.32 -3.63 -7.79
N ALA A 60 5.96 -4.66 -7.05
CA ALA A 60 5.32 -4.51 -5.75
C ALA A 60 6.38 -4.47 -4.65
N LEU A 61 6.57 -3.31 -4.01
CA LEU A 61 7.62 -3.07 -3.03
C LEU A 61 7.17 -3.47 -1.61
N ASP A 62 7.99 -4.24 -0.91
CA ASP A 62 7.96 -4.30 0.54
C ASP A 62 8.63 -3.03 1.09
N GLN A 63 7.83 -2.09 1.58
CA GLN A 63 8.38 -0.86 2.16
C GLN A 63 9.16 -1.19 3.44
N ARG A 64 10.20 -0.38 3.77
CA ARG A 64 11.06 -0.60 4.97
C ARG A 64 10.27 -1.12 6.18
N GLY A 65 10.82 -2.09 6.88
CA GLY A 65 10.24 -2.66 8.09
C GLY A 65 9.04 -3.58 7.87
N ARG A 66 8.74 -4.01 6.63
CA ARG A 66 7.65 -4.94 6.28
C ARG A 66 8.13 -6.02 5.34
N GLY A 67 7.40 -7.14 5.34
CA GLY A 67 7.67 -8.27 4.48
C GLY A 67 9.10 -8.79 4.63
N ASP A 68 9.81 -8.88 3.52
CA ASP A 68 11.20 -9.33 3.45
C ASP A 68 12.23 -8.18 3.31
N SER A 69 11.76 -6.92 3.36
CA SER A 69 12.64 -5.75 3.43
C SER A 69 13.28 -5.60 4.81
N GLU A 70 14.49 -5.06 4.84
CA GLU A 70 15.18 -4.77 6.10
C GLU A 70 14.40 -3.78 6.96
N TRP A 71 14.55 -3.93 8.26
CA TRP A 71 14.01 -3.03 9.26
C TRP A 71 14.94 -1.83 9.45
N ALA A 72 14.35 -0.66 9.68
CA ALA A 72 15.13 0.56 9.94
C ALA A 72 15.90 0.43 11.25
N LYS A 73 17.24 0.44 11.20
CA LYS A 73 18.10 0.28 12.38
C LYS A 73 17.93 1.40 13.40
N ASP A 74 17.53 2.58 12.93
CA ASP A 74 17.22 3.77 13.73
C ASP A 74 15.76 3.84 14.17
N GLY A 75 14.92 2.87 13.75
CA GLY A 75 13.49 2.83 14.03
C GLY A 75 12.69 3.94 13.32
N VAL A 76 13.24 4.61 12.30
CA VAL A 76 12.57 5.72 11.60
C VAL A 76 11.62 5.21 10.52
N TYR A 77 10.32 5.43 10.75
CA TYR A 77 9.20 5.05 9.86
C TYR A 77 8.32 6.27 9.55
N THR A 78 8.92 7.28 8.90
CA THR A 78 8.24 8.52 8.51
C THR A 78 8.01 8.57 6.99
N THR A 79 7.06 9.39 6.54
CA THR A 79 6.81 9.65 5.11
C THR A 79 8.10 10.05 4.38
N ALA A 80 8.90 10.94 4.98
CA ALA A 80 10.17 11.36 4.41
C ALA A 80 11.16 10.20 4.20
N ALA A 81 11.23 9.25 5.15
CA ALA A 81 12.08 8.06 5.03
C ALA A 81 11.59 7.10 3.95
N TYR A 82 10.28 6.86 3.84
CA TYR A 82 9.69 6.04 2.76
C TYR A 82 9.90 6.67 1.39
N VAL A 83 9.79 8.00 1.28
CA VAL A 83 10.04 8.73 0.03
C VAL A 83 11.52 8.63 -0.37
N ALA A 84 12.44 8.72 0.58
CA ALA A 84 13.87 8.54 0.31
C ALA A 84 14.18 7.12 -0.18
N ASP A 85 13.57 6.09 0.43
CA ASP A 85 13.70 4.72 -0.04
C ASP A 85 13.19 4.55 -1.47
N LEU A 86 12.02 5.12 -1.77
CA LEU A 86 11.41 5.02 -3.08
C LEU A 86 12.24 5.73 -4.17
N LEU A 87 12.85 6.87 -3.84
CA LEU A 87 13.77 7.59 -4.74
C LEU A 87 14.99 6.72 -5.09
N ASP A 88 15.62 6.13 -4.09
CA ASP A 88 16.78 5.27 -4.31
C ASP A 88 16.38 3.96 -4.99
N PHE A 89 15.22 3.39 -4.64
CA PHE A 89 14.66 2.20 -5.31
C PHE A 89 14.45 2.44 -6.80
N THR A 90 13.77 3.52 -7.17
CA THR A 90 13.52 3.86 -8.58
C THR A 90 14.79 4.18 -9.34
N THR A 91 15.75 4.83 -8.69
CA THR A 91 17.08 5.11 -9.26
C THR A 91 17.87 3.83 -9.51
N ALA A 92 17.92 2.92 -8.53
CA ALA A 92 18.66 1.67 -8.63
C ALA A 92 18.08 0.71 -9.68
N LEU A 93 16.79 0.80 -9.96
CA LEU A 93 16.10 0.02 -10.99
C LEU A 93 15.99 0.77 -12.33
N HIS A 94 16.58 1.96 -12.47
CA HIS A 94 16.54 2.79 -13.67
C HIS A 94 15.11 3.10 -14.16
N LEU A 95 14.20 3.38 -13.22
CA LEU A 95 12.81 3.71 -13.53
C LEU A 95 12.67 5.22 -13.76
N ASP A 96 12.91 5.66 -14.98
CA ASP A 96 12.85 7.09 -15.35
C ASP A 96 11.39 7.62 -15.32
N SER A 97 10.42 6.76 -15.62
CA SER A 97 9.01 7.14 -15.67
C SER A 97 8.12 5.91 -15.47
N PHE A 98 7.12 6.00 -14.57
CA PHE A 98 6.29 4.85 -14.19
C PHE A 98 4.89 5.27 -13.69
N VAL A 99 3.98 4.29 -13.64
CA VAL A 99 2.70 4.41 -12.93
C VAL A 99 2.94 4.12 -11.44
N LEU A 100 2.43 4.96 -10.55
CA LEU A 100 2.53 4.76 -9.11
C LEU A 100 1.16 4.48 -8.49
N VAL A 101 1.03 3.36 -7.79
CA VAL A 101 -0.21 2.97 -7.08
C VAL A 101 0.12 2.82 -5.60
N GLY A 102 -0.61 3.53 -4.75
CA GLY A 102 -0.37 3.46 -3.30
C GLY A 102 -1.66 3.33 -2.50
N HIS A 103 -1.68 2.37 -1.56
CA HIS A 103 -2.77 2.17 -0.63
C HIS A 103 -2.44 2.73 0.75
N SER A 104 -3.38 3.49 1.36
CA SER A 104 -3.27 3.94 2.75
C SER A 104 -1.93 4.66 3.02
N MET A 105 -1.07 4.15 3.91
CA MET A 105 0.30 4.66 4.13
C MET A 105 1.06 4.78 2.80
N GLY A 106 1.02 3.75 1.94
CA GLY A 106 1.63 3.78 0.61
C GLY A 106 1.06 4.90 -0.28
N GLY A 107 -0.25 5.20 -0.16
CA GLY A 107 -0.89 6.31 -0.87
C GLY A 107 -0.37 7.67 -0.40
N ARG A 108 -0.17 7.87 0.91
CA ARG A 108 0.47 9.09 1.45
C ARG A 108 1.91 9.24 0.94
N ASN A 109 2.68 8.13 0.96
CA ASN A 109 4.04 8.11 0.44
C ASN A 109 4.06 8.41 -1.06
N SER A 110 3.08 7.90 -1.83
CA SER A 110 2.94 8.16 -3.26
C SER A 110 2.63 9.63 -3.56
N ILE A 111 1.75 10.28 -2.79
CA ILE A 111 1.48 11.72 -2.91
C ILE A 111 2.75 12.53 -2.67
N ALA A 112 3.46 12.26 -1.58
CA ALA A 112 4.70 12.96 -1.22
C ALA A 112 5.81 12.74 -2.25
N PHE A 113 5.96 11.51 -2.76
CA PHE A 113 6.91 11.17 -3.81
C PHE A 113 6.59 11.89 -5.12
N SER A 114 5.34 11.85 -5.58
CA SER A 114 4.91 12.46 -6.85
C SER A 114 5.12 13.98 -6.85
N ALA A 115 4.92 14.64 -5.72
CA ALA A 115 5.21 16.06 -5.57
C ALA A 115 6.71 16.36 -5.64
N ARG A 116 7.57 15.46 -5.11
CA ARG A 116 9.03 15.62 -5.10
C ARG A 116 9.67 15.27 -6.44
N SER A 117 9.10 14.29 -7.17
CA SER A 117 9.62 13.76 -8.42
C SER A 117 8.56 13.77 -9.53
N PRO A 118 8.02 14.95 -9.89
CA PRO A 118 6.85 15.06 -10.78
C PRO A 118 7.11 14.55 -12.20
N GLN A 119 8.36 14.44 -12.62
CA GLN A 119 8.72 13.94 -13.95
C GLN A 119 8.72 12.41 -14.03
N GLN A 120 8.82 11.71 -12.88
CA GLN A 120 8.88 10.25 -12.85
C GLN A 120 7.50 9.59 -12.81
N VAL A 121 6.47 10.29 -12.30
CA VAL A 121 5.13 9.70 -12.14
C VAL A 121 4.23 10.08 -13.31
N GLN A 122 3.99 9.12 -14.21
CA GLN A 122 3.12 9.31 -15.37
C GLN A 122 1.63 9.36 -14.98
N LYS A 123 1.23 8.48 -14.08
CA LYS A 123 -0.13 8.42 -13.52
C LYS A 123 -0.02 7.99 -12.05
N LEU A 124 -0.87 8.57 -11.21
CA LEU A 124 -0.95 8.25 -9.80
C LEU A 124 -2.31 7.63 -9.46
N VAL A 125 -2.30 6.50 -8.73
CA VAL A 125 -3.51 5.92 -8.15
C VAL A 125 -3.38 5.93 -6.63
N VAL A 126 -4.24 6.68 -5.96
CA VAL A 126 -4.29 6.81 -4.50
C VAL A 126 -5.49 6.02 -3.99
N VAL A 127 -5.22 4.95 -3.24
CA VAL A 127 -6.25 4.01 -2.80
C VAL A 127 -6.60 4.26 -1.33
N ASP A 128 -7.80 4.75 -1.13
CA ASP A 128 -8.52 4.94 0.14
C ASP A 128 -7.76 5.72 1.21
N ILE A 129 -7.13 6.81 0.80
CA ILE A 129 -6.41 7.75 1.66
C ILE A 129 -6.33 9.12 1.00
N GLY A 130 -6.03 10.15 1.78
CA GLY A 130 -5.79 11.50 1.29
C GLY A 130 -4.85 12.29 2.20
N PRO A 131 -4.67 13.59 1.91
CA PRO A 131 -3.97 14.51 2.81
C PRO A 131 -4.59 14.56 4.21
N THR A 132 -5.91 14.44 4.29
CA THR A 132 -6.66 14.36 5.56
C THR A 132 -7.27 12.97 5.72
N THR A 133 -7.12 12.40 6.90
CA THR A 133 -7.75 11.14 7.31
C THR A 133 -8.93 11.43 8.23
N ASN A 134 -10.03 10.72 8.09
CA ASN A 134 -11.15 10.82 9.02
C ASN A 134 -10.68 10.47 10.45
N PRO A 135 -10.90 11.36 11.45
CA PRO A 135 -10.42 11.13 12.81
C PRO A 135 -10.92 9.83 13.44
N GLN A 136 -12.17 9.41 13.16
CA GLN A 136 -12.74 8.17 13.70
C GLN A 136 -12.05 6.95 13.13
N GLY A 137 -11.83 6.92 11.82
CA GLY A 137 -11.08 5.86 11.15
C GLY A 137 -9.62 5.80 11.60
N GLY A 138 -8.98 6.97 11.75
CA GLY A 138 -7.62 7.06 12.29
C GLY A 138 -7.52 6.51 13.72
N ALA A 139 -8.49 6.81 14.58
CA ALA A 139 -8.55 6.29 15.93
C ALA A 139 -8.77 4.76 15.95
N ARG A 140 -9.64 4.22 15.07
CA ARG A 140 -9.85 2.79 14.91
C ARG A 140 -8.55 2.08 14.48
N ILE A 141 -7.88 2.58 13.44
CA ILE A 141 -6.58 2.02 12.98
C ILE A 141 -5.57 1.99 14.13
N ARG A 142 -5.45 3.11 14.88
CA ARG A 142 -4.56 3.16 16.05
C ARG A 142 -4.91 2.08 17.08
N GLN A 143 -6.17 1.94 17.42
CA GLN A 143 -6.63 0.93 18.37
C GLN A 143 -6.30 -0.49 17.87
N GLU A 144 -6.56 -0.80 16.60
CA GLU A 144 -6.26 -2.11 16.01
C GLU A 144 -4.76 -2.42 16.04
N ILE A 145 -3.90 -1.44 15.72
CA ILE A 145 -2.45 -1.61 15.74
C ILE A 145 -1.94 -1.89 17.15
N ILE A 146 -2.46 -1.18 18.15
CA ILE A 146 -2.04 -1.32 19.54
C ILE A 146 -2.56 -2.64 20.14
N ALA A 147 -3.80 -3.02 19.82
CA ALA A 147 -4.48 -4.16 20.41
C ALA A 147 -4.11 -5.51 19.81
N VAL A 148 -3.56 -5.53 18.57
CA VAL A 148 -3.21 -6.79 17.92
C VAL A 148 -2.15 -7.53 18.73
N PRO A 149 -2.30 -8.84 19.01
CA PRO A 149 -1.25 -9.63 19.67
C PRO A 149 0.06 -9.62 18.88
N GLU A 150 1.18 -9.65 19.58
CA GLU A 150 2.51 -9.74 18.93
C GLU A 150 2.78 -11.13 18.38
N GLU A 151 2.24 -12.13 19.06
CA GLU A 151 2.37 -13.54 18.67
C GLU A 151 1.05 -14.30 18.90
N PHE A 152 0.88 -15.40 18.19
CA PHE A 152 -0.29 -16.28 18.23
C PHE A 152 0.17 -17.73 18.39
N GLU A 153 -0.66 -18.57 19.00
CA GLU A 153 -0.37 -19.99 19.19
C GLU A 153 -0.35 -20.78 17.88
N SER A 154 -1.05 -20.31 16.84
CA SER A 154 -1.09 -20.95 15.52
C SER A 154 -1.48 -19.96 14.43
N PHE A 155 -1.24 -20.34 13.19
CA PHE A 155 -1.71 -19.58 12.02
C PHE A 155 -3.24 -19.45 11.98
N GLU A 156 -3.97 -20.50 12.39
CA GLU A 156 -5.43 -20.46 12.45
C GLU A 156 -5.93 -19.42 13.48
N ALA A 157 -5.19 -19.21 14.58
CA ALA A 157 -5.50 -18.17 15.55
C ALA A 157 -5.31 -16.76 14.94
N VAL A 158 -4.29 -16.56 14.08
CA VAL A 158 -4.13 -15.32 13.32
C VAL A 158 -5.32 -15.08 12.40
N VAL A 159 -5.69 -16.09 11.60
CA VAL A 159 -6.83 -16.02 10.66
C VAL A 159 -8.12 -15.68 11.41
N ALA A 160 -8.42 -16.40 12.49
CA ALA A 160 -9.62 -16.16 13.31
C ALA A 160 -9.67 -14.77 13.92
N TYR A 161 -8.51 -14.22 14.32
CA TYR A 161 -8.42 -12.86 14.85
C TYR A 161 -8.66 -11.81 13.75
N MET A 162 -7.98 -11.95 12.62
CA MET A 162 -8.02 -10.97 11.53
C MET A 162 -9.35 -10.98 10.75
N SER A 163 -10.04 -12.13 10.68
CA SER A 163 -11.36 -12.23 10.03
C SER A 163 -12.42 -11.33 10.68
N LYS A 164 -12.28 -11.02 11.96
CA LYS A 164 -13.19 -10.10 12.67
C LYS A 164 -13.09 -8.66 12.18
N GLN A 165 -11.96 -8.29 11.59
CA GLN A 165 -11.65 -6.93 11.13
C GLN A 165 -11.84 -6.77 9.61
N ASN A 166 -11.96 -7.88 8.85
CA ASN A 166 -12.04 -7.87 7.39
C ASN A 166 -13.40 -8.45 6.95
N ARG A 167 -14.41 -7.58 6.84
CA ARG A 167 -15.81 -8.00 6.60
C ARG A 167 -16.11 -8.38 5.17
N TYR A 168 -15.40 -7.80 4.21
CA TYR A 168 -15.68 -7.93 2.79
C TYR A 168 -14.71 -8.86 2.07
N ALA A 169 -13.47 -8.97 2.55
CA ALA A 169 -12.47 -9.83 1.93
C ALA A 169 -12.90 -11.31 1.96
N ALA A 170 -12.78 -11.99 0.84
CA ALA A 170 -13.02 -13.43 0.76
C ALA A 170 -12.05 -14.16 1.71
N PRO A 171 -12.50 -15.23 2.41
CA PRO A 171 -11.67 -15.92 3.39
C PRO A 171 -10.33 -16.44 2.84
N GLU A 172 -10.32 -16.90 1.59
CA GLU A 172 -9.10 -17.37 0.91
C GLU A 172 -8.13 -16.24 0.59
N VAL A 173 -8.61 -15.05 0.22
CA VAL A 173 -7.78 -13.85 -0.02
C VAL A 173 -7.12 -13.42 1.28
N LEU A 174 -7.90 -13.29 2.35
CA LEU A 174 -7.40 -12.96 3.68
C LEU A 174 -6.35 -13.99 4.15
N ARG A 175 -6.66 -15.29 4.01
CA ARG A 175 -5.75 -16.36 4.42
C ARG A 175 -4.42 -16.31 3.67
N ARG A 176 -4.45 -16.13 2.34
CA ARG A 176 -3.25 -15.99 1.51
C ARG A 176 -2.42 -14.79 1.95
N ARG A 177 -3.02 -13.61 2.12
CA ARG A 177 -2.33 -12.42 2.63
C ARG A 177 -1.64 -12.70 3.97
N LEU A 178 -2.33 -13.34 4.92
CA LEU A 178 -1.79 -13.61 6.25
C LEU A 178 -0.62 -14.58 6.25
N GLN A 179 -0.52 -15.50 5.27
CA GLN A 179 0.64 -16.38 5.11
C GLN A 179 1.93 -15.57 4.88
N TYR A 180 1.84 -14.47 4.11
CA TYR A 180 2.99 -13.60 3.85
C TYR A 180 3.17 -12.50 4.91
N ALA A 181 2.13 -12.17 5.67
CA ALA A 181 2.21 -11.20 6.76
C ALA A 181 2.83 -11.77 8.05
N THR A 182 2.96 -13.10 8.15
CA THR A 182 3.37 -13.79 9.37
C THR A 182 4.56 -14.72 9.14
N LYS A 183 5.24 -15.09 10.23
CA LYS A 183 6.35 -16.04 10.23
C LYS A 183 6.34 -16.89 11.48
N PRO A 184 6.86 -18.14 11.42
CA PRO A 184 7.12 -18.91 12.63
C PRO A 184 8.21 -18.23 13.47
N LEU A 185 8.04 -18.29 14.78
CA LEU A 185 8.99 -17.79 15.77
C LEU A 185 9.76 -18.96 16.39
N PRO A 186 10.95 -18.70 17.00
CA PRO A 186 11.75 -19.75 17.64
C PRO A 186 11.04 -20.49 18.79
N ASN A 187 10.05 -19.86 19.43
CA ASN A 187 9.23 -20.44 20.49
C ASN A 187 8.06 -21.31 19.96
N GLY A 188 8.00 -21.56 18.65
CA GLY A 188 6.94 -22.34 17.98
C GLY A 188 5.64 -21.59 17.70
N LYS A 189 5.54 -20.33 18.12
CA LYS A 189 4.38 -19.47 17.85
C LYS A 189 4.49 -18.78 16.48
N ILE A 190 3.47 -18.05 16.10
CA ILE A 190 3.40 -17.26 14.88
C ILE A 190 3.47 -15.79 15.22
N GLY A 191 4.43 -15.07 14.64
CA GLY A 191 4.59 -13.62 14.77
C GLY A 191 4.44 -12.89 13.44
N TRP A 192 4.48 -11.56 13.50
CA TRP A 192 4.34 -10.70 12.34
C TRP A 192 5.67 -10.53 11.58
N ARG A 193 5.57 -10.31 10.27
CA ARG A 193 6.70 -9.96 9.40
C ARG A 193 6.86 -8.44 9.24
N TYR A 194 6.50 -7.66 10.23
CA TYR A 194 6.78 -6.23 10.28
C TYR A 194 7.50 -5.89 11.58
N ASP A 195 8.24 -4.78 11.57
CA ASP A 195 8.98 -4.31 12.74
C ASP A 195 8.02 -3.83 13.84
N LEU A 196 8.12 -4.42 15.02
CA LEU A 196 7.30 -4.06 16.17
C LEU A 196 7.58 -2.63 16.68
N ALA A 197 8.72 -2.02 16.33
CA ALA A 197 8.99 -0.61 16.60
C ALA A 197 7.92 0.32 16.00
N ILE A 198 7.32 -0.07 14.87
CA ILE A 198 6.20 0.65 14.25
C ILE A 198 5.00 0.71 15.22
N ARG A 199 4.68 -0.41 15.86
CA ARG A 199 3.59 -0.49 16.82
C ARG A 199 3.89 0.37 18.07
N GLU A 200 5.14 0.38 18.51
CA GLU A 200 5.56 1.18 19.65
C GLU A 200 5.41 2.68 19.37
N GLN A 201 5.74 3.13 18.18
CA GLN A 201 5.49 4.52 17.77
C GLN A 201 3.99 4.88 17.89
N TRP A 202 3.09 3.98 17.48
CA TRP A 202 1.64 4.20 17.59
C TRP A 202 1.13 4.18 19.04
N ARG A 203 1.79 3.46 19.95
CA ARG A 203 1.50 3.50 21.39
C ARG A 203 1.82 4.86 22.01
N GLN A 204 2.95 5.46 21.64
CA GLN A 204 3.39 6.76 22.12
C GLN A 204 2.51 7.91 21.63
N GLY A 205 1.75 7.70 20.56
CA GLY A 205 0.84 8.66 19.93
C GLY A 205 0.69 8.36 18.45
N PRO A 206 -0.30 8.95 17.75
CA PRO A 206 -0.30 8.88 16.30
C PRO A 206 1.00 9.54 15.82
N PRO A 207 1.74 8.90 14.87
CA PRO A 207 2.91 9.55 14.29
C PRO A 207 2.51 10.93 13.75
N VAL A 208 3.37 11.93 13.98
CA VAL A 208 3.14 13.26 13.44
C VAL A 208 3.01 13.12 11.93
N SER A 209 1.79 13.29 11.45
CA SER A 209 1.50 13.16 10.04
C SER A 209 1.90 14.46 9.35
N GLU A 210 2.76 14.34 8.36
CA GLU A 210 3.09 15.46 7.48
C GLU A 210 1.82 16.01 6.82
N ASP A 211 1.68 17.34 6.75
CA ASP A 211 0.63 17.98 5.96
C ASP A 211 0.91 17.75 4.47
N LEU A 212 0.10 16.92 3.85
CA LEU A 212 0.24 16.60 2.43
C LEU A 212 -0.61 17.49 1.50
N TRP A 213 -1.34 18.48 2.01
CA TRP A 213 -2.10 19.38 1.15
C TRP A 213 -1.23 20.20 0.18
N PRO A 214 -0.05 20.73 0.57
CA PRO A 214 0.86 21.35 -0.39
C PRO A 214 1.31 20.38 -1.48
N ALA A 215 1.71 19.15 -1.11
CA ALA A 215 2.11 18.11 -2.05
C ALA A 215 0.94 17.74 -2.99
N TRP A 216 -0.26 17.53 -2.45
CA TRP A 216 -1.45 17.21 -3.25
C TRP A 216 -1.74 18.29 -4.31
N ARG A 217 -1.71 19.57 -3.93
CA ARG A 217 -1.96 20.68 -4.86
C ARG A 217 -0.89 20.84 -5.95
N SER A 218 0.33 20.37 -5.70
CA SER A 218 1.45 20.46 -6.65
C SER A 218 1.53 19.29 -7.64
N LEU A 219 0.67 18.27 -7.51
CA LEU A 219 0.66 17.14 -8.44
C LEU A 219 0.37 17.64 -9.87
N SER A 220 1.15 17.14 -10.84
CA SER A 220 1.00 17.48 -12.26
C SER A 220 0.54 16.30 -13.12
N CYS A 221 0.61 15.09 -12.61
CA CYS A 221 0.18 13.89 -13.32
C CYS A 221 -1.32 13.64 -13.17
N PRO A 222 -1.96 12.99 -14.14
CA PRO A 222 -3.30 12.44 -13.99
C PRO A 222 -3.38 11.56 -12.74
N THR A 223 -4.39 11.80 -11.89
CA THR A 223 -4.51 11.12 -10.59
C THR A 223 -5.89 10.50 -10.43
N LEU A 224 -5.95 9.23 -10.01
CA LEU A 224 -7.17 8.55 -9.63
C LEU A 224 -7.22 8.38 -8.11
N ILE A 225 -8.31 8.87 -7.51
CA ILE A 225 -8.68 8.58 -6.12
C ILE A 225 -9.62 7.39 -6.15
N VAL A 226 -9.25 6.28 -5.52
CA VAL A 226 -10.11 5.10 -5.38
C VAL A 226 -10.58 5.03 -3.93
N ARG A 227 -11.88 5.15 -3.69
CA ARG A 227 -12.49 5.14 -2.36
C ARG A 227 -13.37 3.89 -2.18
N GLY A 228 -13.27 3.21 -1.04
CA GLY A 228 -14.25 2.20 -0.67
C GLY A 228 -15.57 2.83 -0.21
N ALA A 229 -16.71 2.37 -0.74
CA ALA A 229 -18.02 2.93 -0.40
C ALA A 229 -18.33 2.87 1.12
N ALA A 230 -17.79 1.87 1.80
CA ALA A 230 -17.92 1.68 3.25
C ALA A 230 -16.66 2.10 4.04
N SER A 231 -15.76 2.89 3.42
CA SER A 231 -14.55 3.36 4.09
C SER A 231 -14.86 4.35 5.20
N ASP A 232 -14.20 4.17 6.34
CA ASP A 232 -14.17 5.12 7.44
C ASP A 232 -12.86 5.92 7.51
N ILE A 233 -11.96 5.73 6.52
CA ILE A 233 -10.65 6.40 6.44
C ILE A 233 -10.72 7.61 5.51
N LEU A 234 -11.21 7.43 4.30
CA LEU A 234 -11.41 8.51 3.33
C LEU A 234 -12.91 8.80 3.20
N SER A 235 -13.36 9.94 3.71
CA SER A 235 -14.76 10.33 3.62
C SER A 235 -15.10 10.94 2.25
N PRO A 236 -16.39 10.92 1.81
CA PRO A 236 -16.83 11.62 0.61
C PRO A 236 -16.43 13.11 0.62
N GLU A 237 -16.58 13.79 1.77
CA GLU A 237 -16.25 15.21 1.91
C GLU A 237 -14.75 15.47 1.73
N ALA A 238 -13.89 14.60 2.28
CA ALA A 238 -12.45 14.68 2.06
C ALA A 238 -12.08 14.48 0.59
N THR A 239 -12.74 13.54 -0.10
CA THR A 239 -12.55 13.32 -1.54
C THR A 239 -12.99 14.55 -2.35
N GLN A 240 -14.13 15.15 -2.03
CA GLN A 240 -14.57 16.39 -2.69
C GLN A 240 -13.57 17.54 -2.49
N GLN A 241 -12.98 17.68 -1.31
CA GLN A 241 -11.91 18.66 -1.07
C GLN A 241 -10.67 18.36 -1.91
N MET A 242 -10.29 17.08 -2.04
CA MET A 242 -9.18 16.64 -2.88
C MET A 242 -9.42 16.98 -4.36
N LEU A 243 -10.62 16.71 -4.89
CA LEU A 243 -11.00 17.03 -6.26
C LEU A 243 -11.02 18.54 -6.52
N ALA A 244 -11.57 19.32 -5.58
CA ALA A 244 -11.58 20.78 -5.69
C ALA A 244 -10.18 21.40 -5.70
N ALA A 245 -9.23 20.77 -5.02
CA ALA A 245 -7.84 21.24 -4.91
C ALA A 245 -6.93 20.75 -6.04
N GLN A 246 -7.35 19.76 -6.84
CA GLN A 246 -6.52 19.12 -7.86
C GLN A 246 -7.33 18.81 -9.12
N PRO A 247 -7.26 19.66 -10.17
CA PRO A 247 -8.08 19.53 -11.39
C PRO A 247 -7.73 18.30 -12.26
N HIS A 248 -6.56 17.69 -12.03
CA HIS A 248 -6.13 16.48 -12.72
C HIS A 248 -6.55 15.18 -12.01
N ALA A 249 -7.26 15.31 -10.88
CA ALA A 249 -7.78 14.17 -10.14
C ALA A 249 -9.18 13.78 -10.59
N ARG A 250 -9.43 12.47 -10.58
CA ARG A 250 -10.76 11.84 -10.74
C ARG A 250 -11.00 10.93 -9.54
N GLU A 251 -12.27 10.69 -9.22
CA GLU A 251 -12.68 9.76 -8.17
C GLU A 251 -13.42 8.58 -8.78
N VAL A 252 -13.25 7.43 -8.15
CA VAL A 252 -14.12 6.27 -8.29
C VAL A 252 -14.43 5.69 -6.92
N GLU A 253 -15.71 5.45 -6.65
CA GLU A 253 -16.19 4.74 -5.48
C GLU A 253 -16.38 3.26 -5.81
N ILE A 254 -15.78 2.39 -5.00
CA ILE A 254 -15.89 0.94 -5.17
C ILE A 254 -16.97 0.39 -4.20
N PRO A 255 -18.05 -0.19 -4.73
CA PRO A 255 -19.13 -0.74 -3.91
C PRO A 255 -18.65 -1.96 -3.13
N GLN A 256 -19.28 -2.25 -1.99
CA GLN A 256 -18.97 -3.41 -1.14
C GLN A 256 -17.48 -3.49 -0.75
N ALA A 257 -16.84 -2.34 -0.57
CA ALA A 257 -15.45 -2.24 -0.15
C ALA A 257 -15.32 -1.21 0.98
N ALA A 258 -14.50 -1.53 1.97
CA ALA A 258 -14.04 -0.64 3.02
C ALA A 258 -12.62 -0.18 2.73
N HIS A 259 -11.75 -0.09 3.76
CA HIS A 259 -10.39 0.41 3.59
C HIS A 259 -9.48 -0.47 2.71
N MET A 260 -9.70 -1.80 2.68
CA MET A 260 -8.91 -2.73 1.87
C MET A 260 -9.52 -2.94 0.48
N VAL A 261 -9.75 -1.86 -0.26
CA VAL A 261 -10.56 -1.80 -1.48
C VAL A 261 -10.25 -2.90 -2.49
N PHE A 262 -8.98 -3.13 -2.77
CA PHE A 262 -8.52 -4.12 -3.76
C PHE A 262 -8.62 -5.59 -3.29
N GLU A 263 -8.81 -5.82 -1.99
CA GLU A 263 -9.10 -7.14 -1.41
C GLU A 263 -10.62 -7.35 -1.23
N ASP A 264 -11.34 -6.29 -0.89
CA ASP A 264 -12.76 -6.32 -0.60
C ASP A 264 -13.60 -6.50 -1.87
N ASN A 265 -13.22 -5.81 -2.97
CA ASN A 265 -13.85 -5.94 -4.27
C ASN A 265 -12.82 -5.85 -5.41
N PRO A 266 -12.03 -6.92 -5.62
CA PRO A 266 -10.92 -6.92 -6.57
C PRO A 266 -11.34 -6.65 -8.02
N ASP A 267 -12.48 -7.17 -8.46
CA ASP A 267 -12.94 -7.02 -9.84
C ASP A 267 -13.34 -5.58 -10.17
N ALA A 268 -14.09 -4.92 -9.27
CA ALA A 268 -14.47 -3.53 -9.44
C ALA A 268 -13.24 -2.61 -9.35
N PHE A 269 -12.32 -2.88 -8.42
CA PHE A 269 -11.07 -2.14 -8.29
C PHE A 269 -10.23 -2.26 -9.57
N LEU A 270 -9.99 -3.47 -10.06
CA LEU A 270 -9.22 -3.72 -11.29
C LEU A 270 -9.85 -3.03 -12.50
N THR A 271 -11.17 -3.14 -12.66
CA THR A 271 -11.92 -2.49 -13.75
C THR A 271 -11.74 -0.97 -13.72
N ALA A 272 -11.89 -0.34 -12.56
CA ALA A 272 -11.76 1.09 -12.41
C ALA A 272 -10.33 1.58 -12.71
N VAL A 273 -9.31 0.86 -12.20
CA VAL A 273 -7.91 1.23 -12.45
C VAL A 273 -7.55 1.03 -13.92
N ARG A 274 -7.97 -0.07 -14.57
CA ARG A 274 -7.75 -0.28 -16.01
C ARG A 274 -8.37 0.81 -16.87
N ALA A 275 -9.60 1.22 -16.57
CA ALA A 275 -10.25 2.33 -17.28
C ALA A 275 -9.45 3.63 -17.18
N PHE A 276 -8.95 3.97 -16.00
CA PHE A 276 -8.09 5.13 -15.80
C PHE A 276 -6.73 5.00 -16.53
N LEU A 277 -6.12 3.83 -16.50
CA LEU A 277 -4.83 3.59 -17.16
C LEU A 277 -4.93 3.69 -18.70
N SER A 278 -6.06 3.27 -19.28
CA SER A 278 -6.34 3.39 -20.73
C SER A 278 -6.83 4.78 -21.18
N GLY A 279 -7.00 5.73 -20.25
CA GLY A 279 -7.38 7.11 -20.57
C GLY A 279 -8.87 7.37 -20.70
N HIS A 280 -9.71 6.46 -20.20
CA HIS A 280 -11.18 6.56 -20.19
C HIS A 280 -11.74 7.08 -18.87
#